data_3255ac69caed47767d164e317f0a2582
#
_entry.id   3255ac69caed47767d164e317f0a2582
#
_cell.length_a   1.000
_cell.length_b   1.000
_cell.length_c   1.000
_cell.angle_alpha   90.00
_cell.angle_beta   90.00
_cell.angle_gamma   90.00
#
_symmetry.space_group_name_H-M   'P 1'
#
loop_
_entity.id
_entity.type
_entity.pdbx_description
1 polymer ?
#
loop_
_entity_poly.entity_id
_entity_poly.type
_entity_poly.pdbx_seq_one_letter_code
_entity_poly.pdbx_strand_id
1 'polypeptide(L)'
;REYDDYTKDSTGGAVRFAYPVWNKWNLGWAYGYDDTKMTDVELENTSQSILDSMNIETTSYVRIGVSKDTRNKQTDASKGWLSNYSIKHAGGLLGGDSSFTKYEATSGWYYPLPWETTFHVKGSIGYVVENEDKKLPVYEKFYLGGLNTIRGFDSGKVSPLELNTDGVTYSRVGGEKMWYGNVEWIFPIVKDIGLKGLVFFDLGNVYTDSETWDVADLRYSTGLGFRWLSPMGPLRLEWGYNLDPKDGEQQGVWDFSIGGAF
;
A
#
# COMPACT_ATOMS: atom_id res chain seq x y z
N ARG A 1 -6.29 -5.03 12.65
CA ARG A 1 -6.72 -4.41 11.37
C ARG A 1 -7.90 -5.19 10.84
N GLU A 2 -8.95 -4.50 10.48
CA GLU A 2 -10.17 -5.06 9.92
C GLU A 2 -10.06 -5.15 8.38
N TYR A 3 -10.44 -6.29 7.83
CA TYR A 3 -10.64 -6.58 6.41
C TYR A 3 -12.11 -6.95 6.21
N ASP A 4 -12.58 -7.10 4.99
CA ASP A 4 -14.00 -7.42 4.73
C ASP A 4 -14.45 -8.75 5.35
N ASP A 5 -13.59 -9.77 5.28
CA ASP A 5 -13.91 -11.16 5.60
C ASP A 5 -13.22 -11.67 6.87
N TYR A 6 -12.37 -10.86 7.50
CA TYR A 6 -11.67 -11.23 8.75
C TYR A 6 -11.04 -10.02 9.45
N THR A 7 -10.76 -10.17 10.73
CA THR A 7 -9.96 -9.24 11.52
C THR A 7 -8.57 -9.81 11.76
N LYS A 8 -7.53 -9.01 11.51
CA LYS A 8 -6.13 -9.35 11.80
C LYS A 8 -5.69 -8.72 13.11
N ASP A 9 -5.39 -9.55 14.11
CA ASP A 9 -4.70 -9.16 15.34
C ASP A 9 -3.25 -9.62 15.31
N SER A 10 -2.31 -8.69 15.44
CA SER A 10 -0.89 -9.00 15.37
C SER A 10 -0.13 -8.38 16.54
N THR A 11 0.69 -9.20 17.20
CA THR A 11 1.60 -8.79 18.26
C THR A 11 3.00 -9.22 17.87
N GLY A 12 3.97 -8.32 17.94
CA GLY A 12 5.32 -8.66 17.54
C GLY A 12 6.35 -7.62 17.91
N GLY A 13 7.57 -7.90 17.55
CA GLY A 13 8.70 -7.00 17.77
C GLY A 13 9.73 -7.09 16.67
N ALA A 14 10.45 -5.98 16.44
CA ALA A 14 11.52 -5.95 15.48
C ALA A 14 12.70 -5.09 15.97
N VAL A 15 13.90 -5.60 15.68
CA VAL A 15 15.13 -4.83 15.81
C VAL A 15 15.49 -4.28 14.44
N ARG A 16 15.71 -2.96 14.36
CA ARG A 16 15.97 -2.25 13.10
C ARG A 16 17.24 -1.44 13.20
N PHE A 17 18.03 -1.47 12.13
CA PHE A 17 19.22 -0.66 11.97
C PHE A 17 19.14 0.06 10.62
N ALA A 18 19.62 1.32 10.62
CA ALA A 18 19.75 2.10 9.39
C ALA A 18 21.09 2.82 9.43
N TYR A 19 21.80 2.81 8.31
CA TYR A 19 23.10 3.44 8.16
C TYR A 19 23.15 4.25 6.87
N PRO A 20 23.55 5.54 6.94
CA PRO A 20 23.77 6.34 5.75
C PRO A 20 25.02 5.84 5.00
N VAL A 21 24.85 5.39 3.75
CA VAL A 21 25.95 4.77 2.99
C VAL A 21 26.63 5.76 2.07
N TRP A 22 25.89 6.43 1.19
CA TRP A 22 26.46 7.34 0.21
C TRP A 22 25.37 8.26 -0.39
N ASN A 23 25.70 9.56 -0.61
CA ASN A 23 24.90 10.52 -1.36
C ASN A 23 23.37 10.46 -1.06
N LYS A 24 23.00 10.58 0.23
CA LYS A 24 21.62 10.52 0.73
C LYS A 24 20.94 9.13 0.58
N TRP A 25 21.68 8.09 0.27
CA TRP A 25 21.24 6.72 0.39
C TRP A 25 21.41 6.21 1.81
N ASN A 26 20.39 5.56 2.32
CA ASN A 26 20.40 4.85 3.59
C ASN A 26 20.18 3.36 3.33
N LEU A 27 21.02 2.51 3.92
CA LEU A 27 20.83 1.07 3.98
C LEU A 27 20.18 0.74 5.31
N GLY A 28 19.08 0.03 5.27
CA GLY A 28 18.39 -0.45 6.46
C GLY A 28 18.29 -1.97 6.45
N TRP A 29 18.34 -2.58 7.64
CA TRP A 29 17.97 -3.96 7.83
C TRP A 29 17.18 -4.13 9.12
N ALA A 30 16.33 -5.14 9.15
CA ALA A 30 15.53 -5.47 10.32
C ALA A 30 15.43 -6.98 10.45
N TYR A 31 15.39 -7.46 11.69
CA TYR A 31 14.88 -8.77 12.04
C TYR A 31 13.62 -8.57 12.86
N GLY A 32 12.55 -9.26 12.53
CA GLY A 32 11.30 -9.18 13.23
C GLY A 32 10.64 -10.54 13.41
N TYR A 33 9.81 -10.61 14.44
CA TYR A 33 8.96 -11.74 14.76
C TYR A 33 7.57 -11.23 15.10
N ASP A 34 6.57 -11.70 14.37
CA ASP A 34 5.17 -11.33 14.53
C ASP A 34 4.35 -12.59 14.80
N ASP A 35 3.50 -12.53 15.84
CA ASP A 35 2.41 -13.48 16.12
C ASP A 35 1.12 -12.84 15.63
N THR A 36 0.42 -13.50 14.73
CA THR A 36 -0.78 -12.96 14.05
C THR A 36 -1.93 -13.94 14.16
N LYS A 37 -3.06 -13.47 14.66
CA LYS A 37 -4.31 -14.24 14.71
C LYS A 37 -5.33 -13.63 13.78
N MET A 38 -6.02 -14.48 13.05
CA MET A 38 -7.19 -14.12 12.26
C MET A 38 -8.45 -14.46 13.07
N THR A 39 -9.29 -13.45 13.30
CA THR A 39 -10.55 -13.57 14.03
C THR A 39 -11.71 -13.10 13.16
N ASP A 40 -12.94 -13.32 13.61
CA ASP A 40 -14.16 -12.90 12.92
C ASP A 40 -14.30 -13.48 11.49
N VAL A 41 -13.77 -14.70 11.26
CA VAL A 41 -13.89 -15.41 9.99
C VAL A 41 -15.17 -16.24 9.97
N GLU A 42 -16.01 -16.02 8.96
CA GLU A 42 -17.19 -16.87 8.72
C GLU A 42 -16.78 -18.18 8.03
N LEU A 43 -16.45 -19.19 8.83
CA LEU A 43 -15.87 -20.47 8.36
C LEU A 43 -16.67 -21.18 7.26
N GLU A 44 -18.01 -21.00 7.25
CA GLU A 44 -18.90 -21.64 6.28
C GLU A 44 -19.02 -20.85 4.98
N ASN A 45 -18.57 -19.59 4.98
CA ASN A 45 -18.74 -18.67 3.86
C ASN A 45 -17.49 -17.81 3.63
N THR A 46 -16.35 -18.45 3.40
CA THR A 46 -15.10 -17.75 3.09
C THR A 46 -14.26 -18.53 2.08
N SER A 47 -13.22 -17.88 1.52
CA SER A 47 -12.36 -18.51 0.54
C SER A 47 -11.37 -19.50 1.16
N GLN A 48 -10.92 -20.47 0.35
CA GLN A 48 -9.94 -21.46 0.80
C GLN A 48 -8.60 -20.80 1.19
N SER A 49 -8.19 -19.76 0.49
CA SER A 49 -6.97 -19.02 0.81
C SER A 49 -7.00 -18.35 2.19
N ILE A 50 -8.17 -17.87 2.63
CA ILE A 50 -8.36 -17.31 3.96
C ILE A 50 -8.30 -18.44 5.00
N LEU A 51 -9.00 -19.57 4.77
CA LEU A 51 -8.94 -20.73 5.66
C LEU A 51 -7.54 -21.29 5.84
N ASP A 52 -6.78 -21.44 4.75
CA ASP A 52 -5.39 -21.90 4.78
C ASP A 52 -4.52 -20.91 5.60
N SER A 53 -4.78 -19.60 5.49
CA SER A 53 -4.04 -18.56 6.20
C SER A 53 -4.29 -18.53 7.71
N MET A 54 -5.43 -19.04 8.19
CA MET A 54 -5.74 -19.09 9.64
C MET A 54 -4.76 -19.98 10.43
N ASN A 55 -4.11 -20.94 9.77
CA ASN A 55 -3.15 -21.84 10.38
C ASN A 55 -1.71 -21.26 10.37
N ILE A 56 -1.53 -20.04 9.82
CA ILE A 56 -0.24 -19.36 9.75
C ILE A 56 -0.24 -18.25 10.80
N GLU A 57 0.23 -18.57 12.00
CA GLU A 57 0.18 -17.62 13.12
C GLU A 57 1.51 -16.84 13.24
N THR A 58 2.64 -17.48 12.98
CA THR A 58 3.94 -16.88 13.27
C THR A 58 4.72 -16.51 12.00
N THR A 59 5.28 -15.30 11.99
CA THR A 59 6.14 -14.81 10.90
C THR A 59 7.46 -14.31 11.46
N SER A 60 8.52 -15.08 11.25
CA SER A 60 9.89 -14.67 11.53
C SER A 60 10.57 -14.23 10.24
N TYR A 61 11.09 -13.00 10.20
CA TYR A 61 11.58 -12.42 8.95
C TYR A 61 12.82 -11.55 9.11
N VAL A 62 13.56 -11.46 8.00
CA VAL A 62 14.58 -10.43 7.78
C VAL A 62 14.10 -9.51 6.67
N ARG A 63 14.25 -8.21 6.87
CA ARG A 63 14.01 -7.18 5.86
C ARG A 63 15.28 -6.40 5.61
N ILE A 64 15.64 -6.27 4.34
CA ILE A 64 16.74 -5.41 3.88
C ILE A 64 16.13 -4.38 2.94
N GLY A 65 16.55 -3.12 3.06
CA GLY A 65 16.05 -2.07 2.20
C GLY A 65 17.04 -0.93 2.02
N VAL A 66 16.90 -0.23 0.93
CA VAL A 66 17.62 1.00 0.66
C VAL A 66 16.65 2.12 0.39
N SER A 67 16.94 3.30 0.91
CA SER A 67 16.11 4.50 0.71
C SER A 67 16.96 5.69 0.30
N LYS A 68 16.40 6.57 -0.50
CA LYS A 68 16.99 7.85 -0.88
C LYS A 68 15.96 8.94 -0.73
N ASP A 69 16.26 9.96 0.07
CA ASP A 69 15.42 11.14 0.23
C ASP A 69 16.21 12.40 -0.10
N THR A 70 15.83 13.04 -1.22
CA THR A 70 16.41 14.31 -1.67
C THR A 70 15.41 15.45 -1.66
N ARG A 71 14.23 15.21 -1.06
CA ARG A 71 13.17 16.22 -0.96
C ARG A 71 13.68 17.45 -0.21
N ASN A 72 13.19 18.62 -0.61
CA ASN A 72 13.52 19.87 0.06
C ASN A 72 12.86 19.99 1.46
N LYS A 73 11.69 19.34 1.65
CA LYS A 73 10.97 19.23 2.92
C LYS A 73 10.38 17.84 3.05
N GLN A 74 10.38 17.26 4.24
CA GLN A 74 9.85 15.90 4.45
C GLN A 74 8.32 15.85 4.49
N THR A 75 7.68 16.86 5.05
CA THR A 75 6.22 16.90 5.25
C THR A 75 5.47 17.60 4.15
N ASP A 76 6.12 18.45 3.37
CA ASP A 76 5.51 19.27 2.32
C ASP A 76 6.52 19.51 1.20
N ALA A 77 6.82 18.45 0.47
CA ALA A 77 7.80 18.49 -0.59
C ALA A 77 7.29 19.24 -1.82
N SER A 78 8.15 20.07 -2.41
CA SER A 78 7.91 20.71 -3.69
C SER A 78 9.00 20.41 -4.73
N LYS A 79 10.10 19.78 -4.28
CA LYS A 79 11.24 19.42 -5.14
C LYS A 79 11.99 18.23 -4.58
N GLY A 80 12.47 17.37 -5.46
CA GLY A 80 13.34 16.26 -5.12
C GLY A 80 12.70 14.89 -5.30
N TRP A 81 13.35 13.87 -4.79
CA TRP A 81 12.98 12.47 -4.93
C TRP A 81 12.89 11.79 -3.57
N LEU A 82 11.95 10.88 -3.45
CA LEU A 82 11.87 9.89 -2.40
C LEU A 82 11.78 8.51 -3.04
N SER A 83 12.74 7.64 -2.78
CA SER A 83 12.73 6.26 -3.29
C SER A 83 13.00 5.28 -2.17
N ASN A 84 12.26 4.18 -2.16
CA ASN A 84 12.38 3.10 -1.20
C ASN A 84 12.34 1.78 -1.94
N TYR A 85 13.29 0.89 -1.64
CA TYR A 85 13.36 -0.46 -2.17
C TYR A 85 13.57 -1.41 -1.01
N SER A 86 12.83 -2.50 -0.94
CA SER A 86 12.98 -3.47 0.13
C SER A 86 12.71 -4.90 -0.30
N ILE A 87 13.39 -5.82 0.38
CA ILE A 87 13.16 -7.26 0.31
C ILE A 87 12.89 -7.74 1.73
N LYS A 88 11.76 -8.42 1.92
CA LYS A 88 11.40 -9.11 3.18
C LYS A 88 11.39 -10.61 2.89
N HIS A 89 12.22 -11.37 3.59
CA HIS A 89 12.25 -12.83 3.51
C HIS A 89 11.79 -13.39 4.85
N ALA A 90 10.81 -14.29 4.83
CA ALA A 90 10.27 -14.97 5.99
C ALA A 90 10.35 -16.48 5.86
N GLY A 91 10.49 -17.17 6.97
CA GLY A 91 10.50 -18.63 7.02
C GLY A 91 11.88 -19.27 6.77
N GLY A 92 11.89 -20.54 6.40
CA GLY A 92 13.11 -21.30 6.20
C GLY A 92 13.96 -21.39 7.48
N LEU A 93 15.21 -20.99 7.39
CA LEU A 93 16.15 -20.97 8.55
C LEU A 93 15.75 -20.01 9.66
N LEU A 94 14.87 -19.05 9.39
CA LEU A 94 14.39 -18.08 10.38
C LEU A 94 13.28 -18.66 11.26
N GLY A 95 12.69 -19.79 10.87
CA GLY A 95 11.55 -20.39 11.55
C GLY A 95 10.24 -19.61 11.31
N GLY A 96 9.19 -19.95 12.08
CA GLY A 96 7.85 -19.45 11.90
C GLY A 96 7.03 -20.28 10.90
N ASP A 97 5.74 -20.00 10.82
CA ASP A 97 4.80 -20.74 9.96
C ASP A 97 4.77 -20.17 8.54
N SER A 98 5.03 -18.87 8.38
CA SER A 98 5.09 -18.20 7.09
C SER A 98 6.38 -18.52 6.33
N SER A 99 6.29 -18.71 5.00
CA SER A 99 7.46 -18.88 4.13
C SER A 99 7.27 -18.16 2.80
N PHE A 100 7.82 -16.94 2.68
CA PHE A 100 7.69 -16.11 1.49
C PHE A 100 8.85 -15.12 1.33
N THR A 101 8.98 -14.58 0.13
CA THR A 101 9.88 -13.45 -0.16
C THR A 101 9.11 -12.34 -0.85
N LYS A 102 9.08 -11.15 -0.24
CA LYS A 102 8.33 -9.98 -0.71
C LYS A 102 9.28 -8.90 -1.17
N TYR A 103 9.11 -8.44 -2.41
CA TYR A 103 9.87 -7.37 -3.05
C TYR A 103 8.97 -6.15 -3.20
N GLU A 104 9.46 -4.99 -2.81
CA GLU A 104 8.72 -3.73 -2.94
C GLU A 104 9.66 -2.62 -3.43
N ALA A 105 9.18 -1.85 -4.39
CA ALA A 105 9.88 -0.68 -4.91
C ALA A 105 8.90 0.47 -5.07
N THR A 106 9.22 1.62 -4.48
CA THR A 106 8.42 2.84 -4.60
C THR A 106 9.34 4.01 -4.90
N SER A 107 8.95 4.87 -5.85
CA SER A 107 9.68 6.10 -6.15
C SER A 107 8.70 7.23 -6.42
N GLY A 108 8.95 8.40 -5.83
CA GLY A 108 8.19 9.63 -6.03
C GLY A 108 9.10 10.80 -6.39
N TRP A 109 8.65 11.61 -7.32
CA TRP A 109 9.37 12.78 -7.82
C TRP A 109 8.51 14.02 -7.72
N TYR A 110 9.06 15.06 -7.12
CA TYR A 110 8.45 16.37 -6.96
C TYR A 110 9.17 17.38 -7.84
N TYR A 111 8.44 18.06 -8.71
CA TYR A 111 8.96 19.06 -9.60
C TYR A 111 8.25 20.40 -9.40
N PRO A 112 8.99 21.48 -9.04
CA PRO A 112 8.41 22.80 -8.88
C PRO A 112 8.01 23.39 -10.22
N LEU A 113 6.78 23.86 -10.31
CA LEU A 113 6.20 24.55 -11.45
C LEU A 113 6.03 26.06 -11.14
N PRO A 114 5.74 26.90 -12.15
CA PRO A 114 5.40 28.30 -11.91
C PRO A 114 4.25 28.48 -10.91
N TRP A 115 4.12 29.69 -10.37
CA TRP A 115 3.10 30.10 -9.36
C TRP A 115 3.13 29.27 -8.08
N GLU A 116 4.31 28.78 -7.68
CA GLU A 116 4.51 27.95 -6.49
C GLU A 116 3.71 26.62 -6.51
N THR A 117 3.36 26.17 -7.69
CA THR A 117 2.71 24.87 -7.83
C THR A 117 3.73 23.73 -7.91
N THR A 118 3.30 22.52 -7.64
CA THR A 118 4.16 21.34 -7.65
C THR A 118 3.52 20.23 -8.48
N PHE A 119 4.29 19.68 -9.39
CA PHE A 119 3.95 18.45 -10.08
C PHE A 119 4.57 17.28 -9.32
N HIS A 120 3.77 16.28 -8.97
CA HIS A 120 4.23 15.09 -8.25
C HIS A 120 3.82 13.84 -9.01
N VAL A 121 4.78 12.95 -9.20
CA VAL A 121 4.55 11.61 -9.78
C VAL A 121 5.12 10.58 -8.82
N LYS A 122 4.34 9.57 -8.51
CA LYS A 122 4.74 8.44 -7.67
C LYS A 122 4.40 7.13 -8.40
N GLY A 123 5.28 6.16 -8.34
CA GLY A 123 5.05 4.80 -8.80
C GLY A 123 5.48 3.79 -7.76
N SER A 124 4.77 2.70 -7.68
CA SER A 124 5.10 1.56 -6.82
C SER A 124 4.86 0.25 -7.55
N ILE A 125 5.74 -0.71 -7.32
CA ILE A 125 5.62 -2.08 -7.79
C ILE A 125 5.96 -3.04 -6.66
N GLY A 126 5.24 -4.14 -6.57
CA GLY A 126 5.47 -5.17 -5.57
C GLY A 126 5.29 -6.56 -6.15
N TYR A 127 6.06 -7.49 -5.63
CA TYR A 127 5.94 -8.91 -5.93
C TYR A 127 6.21 -9.72 -4.68
N VAL A 128 5.36 -10.68 -4.37
CA VAL A 128 5.58 -11.64 -3.29
C VAL A 128 5.59 -13.05 -3.87
N VAL A 129 6.60 -13.81 -3.51
CA VAL A 129 6.79 -15.19 -3.91
C VAL A 129 6.59 -16.07 -2.69
N GLU A 130 5.70 -17.02 -2.80
CA GLU A 130 5.58 -18.10 -1.84
C GLU A 130 6.77 -19.07 -2.00
N ASN A 131 7.50 -19.32 -0.93
CA ASN A 131 8.69 -20.19 -0.98
C ASN A 131 8.36 -21.65 -0.67
N GLU A 132 7.29 -21.90 0.10
CA GLU A 132 6.77 -23.22 0.45
C GLU A 132 5.25 -23.20 0.34
N ASP A 133 4.65 -24.25 -0.20
CA ASP A 133 3.21 -24.36 -0.48
C ASP A 133 2.35 -24.05 0.76
N LYS A 134 1.33 -23.22 0.57
CA LYS A 134 0.37 -22.78 1.60
C LYS A 134 0.98 -22.06 2.82
N LYS A 135 2.11 -21.38 2.61
CA LYS A 135 2.78 -20.61 3.67
C LYS A 135 2.88 -19.11 3.40
N LEU A 136 2.14 -18.60 2.41
CA LEU A 136 1.94 -17.18 2.17
C LEU A 136 0.54 -16.76 2.65
N PRO A 137 0.41 -16.15 3.84
CA PRO A 137 -0.90 -15.75 4.35
C PRO A 137 -1.48 -14.57 3.54
N VAL A 138 -2.81 -14.55 3.40
CA VAL A 138 -3.52 -13.51 2.63
C VAL A 138 -3.21 -12.10 3.10
N TYR A 139 -2.97 -11.89 4.39
CA TYR A 139 -2.65 -10.58 4.94
C TYR A 139 -1.22 -10.08 4.62
N GLU A 140 -0.36 -10.90 4.02
CA GLU A 140 0.96 -10.50 3.48
C GLU A 140 0.92 -10.24 1.97
N LYS A 141 -0.16 -10.61 1.29
CA LYS A 141 -0.39 -10.27 -0.12
C LYS A 141 -0.64 -8.78 -0.31
N PHE A 142 -0.74 -8.35 -1.56
CA PHE A 142 -0.96 -6.95 -1.90
C PHE A 142 -2.45 -6.64 -2.06
N TYR A 143 -2.81 -5.45 -1.60
CA TYR A 143 -4.14 -4.85 -1.73
C TYR A 143 -3.96 -3.37 -2.06
N LEU A 144 -4.69 -2.86 -3.02
CA LEU A 144 -4.75 -1.44 -3.37
C LEU A 144 -6.12 -0.86 -3.05
N GLY A 145 -6.23 0.45 -3.11
CA GLY A 145 -7.38 1.25 -2.71
C GLY A 145 -7.08 2.11 -1.49
N GLY A 146 -7.77 3.24 -1.38
CA GLY A 146 -7.59 4.22 -0.31
C GLY A 146 -6.50 5.25 -0.55
N LEU A 147 -6.39 6.16 0.40
CA LEU A 147 -5.64 7.41 0.34
C LEU A 147 -4.17 7.29 -0.11
N ASN A 148 -3.51 6.17 0.17
CA ASN A 148 -2.06 6.02 -0.05
C ASN A 148 -1.68 5.23 -1.31
N THR A 149 -2.66 4.67 -2.01
CA THR A 149 -2.46 3.84 -3.21
C THR A 149 -3.27 4.37 -4.39
N ILE A 150 -4.50 3.90 -4.59
CA ILE A 150 -5.43 4.37 -5.61
C ILE A 150 -6.65 4.95 -4.90
N ARG A 151 -6.80 6.28 -4.91
CA ARG A 151 -7.92 6.98 -4.30
C ARG A 151 -9.21 6.76 -5.10
N GLY A 152 -10.37 6.98 -4.51
CA GLY A 152 -11.66 6.69 -5.15
C GLY A 152 -12.11 5.25 -5.06
N PHE A 153 -11.32 4.41 -4.39
CA PHE A 153 -11.65 3.06 -3.98
C PHE A 153 -11.47 2.94 -2.47
N ASP A 154 -12.36 2.24 -1.78
CA ASP A 154 -12.17 1.93 -0.37
C ASP A 154 -10.88 1.13 -0.16
N SER A 155 -10.31 1.25 1.05
CA SER A 155 -9.04 0.58 1.39
C SER A 155 -9.11 -0.93 1.15
N GLY A 156 -8.21 -1.46 0.32
CA GLY A 156 -8.11 -2.89 0.02
C GLY A 156 -9.08 -3.39 -1.05
N LYS A 157 -9.97 -2.57 -1.60
CA LYS A 157 -11.00 -3.00 -2.55
C LYS A 157 -10.47 -3.28 -3.97
N VAL A 158 -9.27 -2.84 -4.30
CA VAL A 158 -8.61 -3.22 -5.55
C VAL A 158 -7.69 -4.40 -5.26
N SER A 159 -8.24 -5.60 -5.42
CA SER A 159 -7.54 -6.88 -5.21
C SER A 159 -8.30 -8.03 -5.86
N PRO A 160 -7.63 -9.15 -6.19
CA PRO A 160 -8.26 -10.36 -6.67
C PRO A 160 -9.34 -10.90 -5.73
N LEU A 161 -10.35 -11.50 -6.33
CA LEU A 161 -11.46 -12.17 -5.67
C LEU A 161 -11.34 -13.69 -5.85
N GLU A 162 -11.63 -14.44 -4.79
CA GLU A 162 -11.71 -15.90 -4.81
C GLU A 162 -13.11 -16.35 -4.42
N LEU A 163 -13.63 -17.36 -5.13
CA LEU A 163 -14.95 -17.94 -4.85
C LEU A 163 -14.94 -18.60 -3.47
N ASN A 164 -15.94 -18.29 -2.66
CA ASN A 164 -16.09 -18.85 -1.33
C ASN A 164 -16.56 -20.32 -1.36
N THR A 165 -16.46 -20.98 -0.23
CA THR A 165 -16.87 -22.39 -0.05
C THR A 165 -18.37 -22.62 -0.30
N ASP A 166 -19.20 -21.58 -0.21
CA ASP A 166 -20.64 -21.63 -0.56
C ASP A 166 -20.89 -21.75 -2.07
N GLY A 167 -19.88 -21.51 -2.93
CA GLY A 167 -19.98 -21.55 -4.38
C GLY A 167 -20.77 -20.40 -5.00
N VAL A 168 -21.07 -19.33 -4.26
CA VAL A 168 -21.92 -18.21 -4.69
C VAL A 168 -21.26 -16.85 -4.46
N THR A 169 -20.67 -16.65 -3.29
CA THR A 169 -20.07 -15.38 -2.90
C THR A 169 -18.56 -15.37 -3.11
N TYR A 170 -17.95 -14.20 -3.02
CA TYR A 170 -16.51 -14.00 -3.26
C TYR A 170 -15.87 -13.22 -2.12
N SER A 171 -14.68 -13.65 -1.71
CA SER A 171 -13.83 -12.95 -0.74
C SER A 171 -12.61 -12.32 -1.41
N ARG A 172 -12.13 -11.22 -0.84
CA ARG A 172 -10.89 -10.56 -1.30
C ARG A 172 -9.67 -11.20 -0.66
N VAL A 173 -8.84 -11.80 -1.47
CA VAL A 173 -7.69 -12.59 -1.00
C VAL A 173 -6.34 -11.90 -1.22
N GLY A 174 -6.35 -10.69 -1.83
CA GLY A 174 -5.12 -10.04 -2.24
C GLY A 174 -4.42 -10.75 -3.41
N GLY A 175 -3.35 -10.17 -3.91
CA GLY A 175 -2.57 -10.76 -5.00
C GLY A 175 -1.08 -10.73 -4.73
N GLU A 176 -0.36 -11.53 -5.50
CA GLU A 176 1.08 -11.68 -5.39
C GLU A 176 1.84 -10.57 -6.13
N LYS A 177 1.20 -9.90 -7.07
CA LYS A 177 1.78 -8.85 -7.90
C LYS A 177 0.96 -7.58 -7.78
N MET A 178 1.61 -6.44 -7.67
CA MET A 178 0.92 -5.15 -7.71
C MET A 178 1.76 -4.10 -8.40
N TRP A 179 1.12 -3.16 -9.07
CA TRP A 179 1.73 -1.88 -9.38
C TRP A 179 0.68 -0.77 -9.41
N TYR A 180 1.10 0.43 -9.04
CA TYR A 180 0.26 1.60 -9.16
C TYR A 180 1.09 2.86 -9.42
N GLY A 181 0.44 3.86 -9.98
CA GLY A 181 1.00 5.18 -10.21
C GLY A 181 0.03 6.28 -9.81
N ASN A 182 0.59 7.37 -9.31
CA ASN A 182 -0.13 8.57 -8.94
C ASN A 182 0.49 9.77 -9.66
N VAL A 183 -0.34 10.63 -10.22
CA VAL A 183 0.07 11.91 -10.78
C VAL A 183 -0.74 13.00 -10.11
N GLU A 184 -0.07 14.01 -9.56
CA GLU A 184 -0.71 15.09 -8.80
C GLU A 184 -0.23 16.45 -9.29
N TRP A 185 -1.14 17.39 -9.37
CA TRP A 185 -0.83 18.80 -9.47
C TRP A 185 -1.31 19.50 -8.20
N ILE A 186 -0.35 20.02 -7.44
CA ILE A 186 -0.55 20.64 -6.12
C ILE A 186 -0.37 22.14 -6.27
N PHE A 187 -1.29 22.94 -5.73
CA PHE A 187 -1.27 24.40 -5.83
C PHE A 187 -1.63 25.06 -4.49
N PRO A 188 -1.05 26.22 -4.17
CA PRO A 188 -1.37 26.94 -2.96
C PRO A 188 -2.78 27.58 -3.06
N ILE A 189 -3.59 27.43 -2.01
CA ILE A 189 -4.89 28.14 -1.86
C ILE A 189 -4.71 29.31 -0.91
N VAL A 190 -4.24 29.05 0.31
CA VAL A 190 -3.95 30.10 1.29
C VAL A 190 -2.54 29.89 1.84
N LYS A 191 -1.59 30.68 1.34
CA LYS A 191 -0.16 30.53 1.62
C LYS A 191 0.19 30.72 3.10
N ASP A 192 -0.41 31.72 3.72
CA ASP A 192 -0.09 32.11 5.09
C ASP A 192 -0.35 31.01 6.12
N ILE A 193 -1.31 30.15 5.86
CA ILE A 193 -1.65 29.03 6.73
C ILE A 193 -1.20 27.67 6.18
N GLY A 194 -0.56 27.64 5.00
CA GLY A 194 -0.09 26.38 4.38
C GLY A 194 -1.21 25.50 3.84
N LEU A 195 -2.36 26.09 3.45
CA LEU A 195 -3.46 25.35 2.82
C LEU A 195 -3.21 25.22 1.31
N LYS A 196 -3.23 23.99 0.81
CA LYS A 196 -3.03 23.63 -0.59
C LYS A 196 -4.21 22.84 -1.13
N GLY A 197 -4.50 23.05 -2.41
CA GLY A 197 -5.37 22.18 -3.19
C GLY A 197 -4.55 21.25 -4.07
N LEU A 198 -5.17 20.16 -4.50
CA LEU A 198 -4.60 19.29 -5.51
C LEU A 198 -5.69 18.70 -6.39
N VAL A 199 -5.28 18.36 -7.60
CA VAL A 199 -6.00 17.43 -8.47
C VAL A 199 -5.07 16.26 -8.77
N PHE A 200 -5.67 15.09 -8.95
CA PHE A 200 -4.88 13.87 -9.15
C PHE A 200 -5.50 12.91 -10.15
N PHE A 201 -4.65 12.05 -10.66
CA PHE A 201 -5.02 10.87 -11.43
C PHE A 201 -4.22 9.69 -10.90
N ASP A 202 -4.93 8.63 -10.52
CA ASP A 202 -4.33 7.40 -10.00
C ASP A 202 -4.68 6.23 -10.92
N LEU A 203 -3.76 5.28 -11.02
CA LEU A 203 -3.95 4.06 -11.80
C LEU A 203 -3.19 2.90 -11.16
N GLY A 204 -3.62 1.68 -11.42
CA GLY A 204 -2.93 0.48 -10.96
C GLY A 204 -3.84 -0.73 -10.83
N ASN A 205 -3.25 -1.88 -10.52
CA ASN A 205 -4.00 -3.10 -10.25
C ASN A 205 -3.17 -4.08 -9.41
N VAL A 206 -3.85 -5.10 -8.92
CA VAL A 206 -3.29 -6.24 -8.17
C VAL A 206 -3.64 -7.51 -8.95
N TYR A 207 -2.66 -8.39 -9.09
CA TYR A 207 -2.78 -9.63 -9.88
C TYR A 207 -2.37 -10.83 -9.04
N THR A 208 -2.96 -11.98 -9.35
CA THR A 208 -2.51 -13.28 -8.83
C THR A 208 -1.19 -13.70 -9.47
N ASP A 209 -0.53 -14.70 -8.92
CA ASP A 209 0.75 -15.20 -9.48
C ASP A 209 0.57 -15.84 -10.86
N SER A 210 -0.58 -16.44 -11.14
CA SER A 210 -0.92 -17.04 -12.43
C SER A 210 -1.21 -16.03 -13.53
N GLU A 211 -1.59 -14.80 -13.18
CA GLU A 211 -1.88 -13.73 -14.14
C GLU A 211 -0.58 -13.07 -14.61
N THR A 212 -0.57 -12.57 -15.83
CA THR A 212 0.53 -11.73 -16.33
C THR A 212 0.36 -10.30 -15.84
N TRP A 213 1.47 -9.52 -15.86
CA TRP A 213 1.40 -8.08 -15.65
C TRP A 213 0.65 -7.44 -16.83
N ASP A 214 -0.64 -7.16 -16.64
CA ASP A 214 -1.47 -6.57 -17.70
C ASP A 214 -1.63 -5.07 -17.49
N VAL A 215 -1.06 -4.30 -18.41
CA VAL A 215 -1.19 -2.84 -18.43
C VAL A 215 -2.51 -2.36 -19.04
N ALA A 216 -3.30 -3.28 -19.64
CA ALA A 216 -4.61 -2.96 -20.18
C ALA A 216 -5.73 -3.15 -19.15
N ASP A 217 -5.55 -4.04 -18.17
CA ASP A 217 -6.50 -4.25 -17.07
C ASP A 217 -6.08 -3.41 -15.86
N LEU A 218 -6.34 -2.12 -15.93
CA LEU A 218 -6.04 -1.19 -14.84
C LEU A 218 -7.32 -0.57 -14.27
N ARG A 219 -7.24 -0.28 -12.99
CA ARG A 219 -8.24 0.54 -12.30
C ARG A 219 -7.77 1.97 -12.32
N TYR A 220 -8.69 2.88 -12.63
CA TYR A 220 -8.40 4.30 -12.82
C TYR A 220 -9.28 5.14 -11.90
N SER A 221 -8.69 6.18 -11.34
CA SER A 221 -9.44 7.20 -10.63
C SER A 221 -8.88 8.58 -10.87
N THR A 222 -9.70 9.59 -10.66
CA THR A 222 -9.32 10.99 -10.64
C THR A 222 -9.98 11.69 -9.47
N GLY A 223 -9.48 12.84 -9.07
CA GLY A 223 -10.11 13.53 -7.97
C GLY A 223 -9.42 14.83 -7.60
N LEU A 224 -9.88 15.36 -6.49
CA LEU A 224 -9.39 16.61 -5.94
C LEU A 224 -9.27 16.50 -4.42
N GLY A 225 -8.51 17.40 -3.82
CA GLY A 225 -8.36 17.38 -2.37
C GLY A 225 -7.72 18.63 -1.81
N PHE A 226 -7.63 18.62 -0.50
CA PHE A 226 -7.00 19.65 0.31
C PHE A 226 -5.94 19.04 1.20
N ARG A 227 -4.79 19.72 1.27
CA ARG A 227 -3.70 19.41 2.20
C ARG A 227 -3.39 20.65 3.01
N TRP A 228 -3.36 20.49 4.32
CA TRP A 228 -3.13 21.60 5.22
C TRP A 228 -2.07 21.25 6.27
N LEU A 229 -1.03 22.08 6.34
CA LEU A 229 -0.06 22.04 7.42
C LEU A 229 -0.61 22.78 8.64
N SER A 230 -1.50 22.11 9.38
CA SER A 230 -2.12 22.69 10.57
C SER A 230 -1.16 22.70 11.77
N PRO A 231 -1.43 23.50 12.82
CA PRO A 231 -0.67 23.45 14.06
C PRO A 231 -0.70 22.09 14.77
N MET A 232 -1.69 21.25 14.47
CA MET A 232 -1.84 19.89 15.00
C MET A 232 -1.15 18.82 14.12
N GLY A 233 -0.55 19.24 13.02
CA GLY A 233 0.10 18.36 12.05
C GLY A 233 -0.55 18.40 10.66
N PRO A 234 0.01 17.63 9.70
CA PRO A 234 -0.53 17.56 8.34
C PRO A 234 -1.92 16.94 8.31
N LEU A 235 -2.84 17.60 7.61
CA LEU A 235 -4.21 17.13 7.37
C LEU A 235 -4.40 16.92 5.87
N ARG A 236 -5.08 15.82 5.50
CA ARG A 236 -5.49 15.50 4.14
C ARG A 236 -6.97 15.21 4.11
N LEU A 237 -7.67 15.83 3.17
CA LEU A 237 -9.05 15.51 2.82
C LEU A 237 -9.09 15.43 1.29
N GLU A 238 -9.31 14.24 0.75
CA GLU A 238 -9.25 13.99 -0.69
C GLU A 238 -10.48 13.22 -1.12
N TRP A 239 -11.06 13.61 -2.24
CA TRP A 239 -12.18 12.93 -2.88
C TRP A 239 -11.72 12.31 -4.19
N GLY A 240 -11.86 11.00 -4.29
CA GLY A 240 -11.55 10.25 -5.48
C GLY A 240 -12.80 9.75 -6.18
N TYR A 241 -12.82 9.84 -7.50
CA TYR A 241 -13.87 9.36 -8.38
C TYR A 241 -13.35 8.16 -9.16
N ASN A 242 -14.00 7.01 -8.99
CA ASN A 242 -13.71 5.79 -9.74
C ASN A 242 -14.22 5.95 -11.17
N LEU A 243 -13.32 5.86 -12.16
CA LEU A 243 -13.65 6.07 -13.58
C LEU A 243 -14.27 4.83 -14.24
N ASP A 244 -14.10 3.65 -13.62
CA ASP A 244 -14.63 2.38 -14.12
C ASP A 244 -15.14 1.52 -12.95
N PRO A 245 -16.25 1.93 -12.28
CA PRO A 245 -16.80 1.19 -11.16
C PRO A 245 -17.37 -0.15 -11.61
N LYS A 246 -16.97 -1.23 -10.94
CA LYS A 246 -17.55 -2.57 -11.08
C LYS A 246 -18.79 -2.69 -10.18
N ASP A 247 -19.58 -3.74 -10.41
CA ASP A 247 -20.78 -4.00 -9.59
C ASP A 247 -20.43 -4.07 -8.11
N GLY A 248 -21.19 -3.32 -7.29
CA GLY A 248 -20.98 -3.24 -5.85
C GLY A 248 -19.90 -2.24 -5.39
N GLU A 249 -19.21 -1.55 -6.30
CA GLU A 249 -18.23 -0.52 -5.94
C GLU A 249 -18.85 0.87 -5.89
N GLN A 250 -18.34 1.69 -4.98
CA GLN A 250 -18.71 3.10 -4.90
C GLN A 250 -18.08 3.88 -6.06
N GLN A 251 -18.84 4.84 -6.61
CA GLN A 251 -18.33 5.72 -7.66
C GLN A 251 -17.41 6.82 -7.15
N GLY A 252 -17.51 7.17 -5.88
CA GLY A 252 -16.66 8.20 -5.27
C GLY A 252 -16.48 7.97 -3.79
N VAL A 253 -15.24 8.14 -3.34
CA VAL A 253 -14.84 7.92 -1.95
C VAL A 253 -14.15 9.17 -1.40
N TRP A 254 -14.53 9.55 -0.19
CA TRP A 254 -13.83 10.56 0.61
C TRP A 254 -12.84 9.88 1.54
N ASP A 255 -11.60 10.32 1.46
CA ASP A 255 -10.54 9.89 2.36
C ASP A 255 -10.06 11.05 3.23
N PHE A 256 -9.82 10.78 4.51
CA PHE A 256 -9.31 11.74 5.48
C PHE A 256 -8.14 11.15 6.26
N SER A 257 -7.13 11.98 6.53
CA SER A 257 -5.97 11.58 7.35
C SER A 257 -5.45 12.75 8.18
N ILE A 258 -5.05 12.44 9.41
CA ILE A 258 -4.35 13.34 10.32
C ILE A 258 -2.97 12.75 10.62
N GLY A 259 -1.94 13.58 10.50
CA GLY A 259 -0.56 13.14 10.69
C GLY A 259 0.03 12.46 9.44
N GLY A 260 1.34 12.22 9.47
CA GLY A 260 2.08 11.72 8.32
C GLY A 260 2.57 12.83 7.37
N ALA A 261 3.45 12.46 6.44
CA ALA A 261 3.89 13.35 5.36
C ALA A 261 2.94 13.25 4.16
N PHE A 262 2.87 14.32 3.39
CA PHE A 262 2.13 14.35 2.12
C PHE A 262 2.90 13.65 1.00
#